data_0fc09f840ec406be60bd1f68146f5fbe
#
_entry.id   0fc09f840ec406be60bd1f68146f5fbe
#
_cell.length_a   1.000
_cell.length_b   1.000
_cell.length_c   1.000
_cell.angle_alpha   90.00
_cell.angle_beta   90.00
_cell.angle_gamma   90.00
#
_symmetry.space_group_name_H-M   'P 1'
#
loop_
_entity.id
_entity.type
_entity.pdbx_description
1 polymer ?
#
loop_
_entity_poly.entity_id
_entity_poly.type
_entity_poly.pdbx_seq_one_letter_code
_entity_poly.pdbx_strand_id
1 'polypeptide(L)'
;MDAARHQLSTDSTAFNDVVKLANVAKILIRKIPGISVLDLSAFPGFSNMDPLRVTIGVWQLGLSGFQVNEILDNDLGIIPELVSTNSMTLAFSQGTTGEHVQRLVSGLKHLSEKFSAVNCGNAVTGKARPYDVPLMSLNPREAFFASKTRMKFKDCSGEVCGESLCPYPPGIPVLVPGEVITEKALDYLQQIKGHGGYIVGAADPQLDYIVVCKTSH
;
A
#
# COMPACT_ATOMS: atom_id res chain seq x y z
N MET A 1 17.10 -14.10 -14.94
CA MET A 1 17.64 -14.05 -13.55
C MET A 1 19.16 -14.19 -13.52
N ASP A 2 19.78 -15.15 -14.22
CA ASP A 2 21.23 -15.37 -14.12
C ASP A 2 22.08 -14.21 -14.70
N ALA A 3 21.67 -13.59 -15.80
CA ALA A 3 22.34 -12.41 -16.33
C ALA A 3 22.36 -11.24 -15.33
N ALA A 4 21.26 -10.99 -14.63
CA ALA A 4 21.19 -9.96 -13.61
C ALA A 4 22.10 -10.27 -12.41
N ARG A 5 22.09 -11.53 -11.97
CA ARG A 5 23.01 -12.01 -10.93
C ARG A 5 24.48 -11.78 -11.36
N HIS A 6 24.83 -12.14 -12.58
CA HIS A 6 26.17 -11.97 -13.10
C HIS A 6 26.60 -10.49 -13.12
N GLN A 7 25.75 -9.59 -13.64
CA GLN A 7 26.01 -8.16 -13.63
C GLN A 7 26.28 -7.63 -12.22
N LEU A 8 25.44 -8.00 -11.26
CA LEU A 8 25.57 -7.53 -9.87
C LEU A 8 26.78 -8.13 -9.16
N SER A 9 27.20 -9.35 -9.51
CA SER A 9 28.39 -9.99 -8.92
C SER A 9 29.71 -9.46 -9.47
N THR A 10 29.70 -8.88 -10.66
CA THR A 10 30.91 -8.35 -11.33
C THR A 10 31.11 -6.86 -11.11
N ASP A 11 30.06 -6.10 -10.76
CA ASP A 11 30.15 -4.67 -10.54
C ASP A 11 29.66 -4.29 -9.12
N SER A 12 30.61 -4.10 -8.22
CA SER A 12 30.34 -3.64 -6.85
C SER A 12 29.81 -2.21 -6.76
N THR A 13 29.86 -1.44 -7.84
CA THR A 13 29.44 -0.03 -7.91
C THR A 13 28.08 0.16 -8.57
N ALA A 14 27.46 -0.93 -9.03
CA ALA A 14 26.23 -0.95 -9.83
C ALA A 14 25.06 -0.11 -9.25
N PHE A 15 25.01 0.06 -7.95
CA PHE A 15 23.97 0.84 -7.27
C PHE A 15 24.37 2.27 -6.89
N ASN A 16 25.64 2.67 -7.06
CA ASN A 16 26.09 3.97 -6.57
C ASN A 16 25.34 5.16 -7.20
N ASP A 17 25.09 5.11 -8.49
CA ASP A 17 24.43 6.20 -9.18
C ASP A 17 22.92 6.25 -8.89
N VAL A 18 22.26 5.10 -8.80
CA VAL A 18 20.83 5.09 -8.43
C VAL A 18 20.61 5.51 -6.97
N VAL A 19 21.52 5.21 -6.06
CA VAL A 19 21.48 5.72 -4.68
C VAL A 19 21.62 7.25 -4.66
N LYS A 20 22.51 7.83 -5.48
CA LYS A 20 22.61 9.29 -5.64
C LYS A 20 21.29 9.88 -6.16
N LEU A 21 20.70 9.26 -7.20
CA LEU A 21 19.40 9.71 -7.75
C LEU A 21 18.28 9.63 -6.71
N ALA A 22 18.19 8.55 -5.93
CA ALA A 22 17.21 8.42 -4.87
C ALA A 22 17.36 9.50 -3.79
N ASN A 23 18.62 9.82 -3.41
CA ASN A 23 18.88 10.88 -2.45
C ASN A 23 18.53 12.28 -3.01
N VAL A 24 18.83 12.54 -4.28
CA VAL A 24 18.42 13.79 -4.96
C VAL A 24 16.89 13.89 -4.98
N ALA A 25 16.19 12.80 -5.33
CA ALA A 25 14.72 12.77 -5.30
C ALA A 25 14.17 13.09 -3.91
N LYS A 26 14.70 12.48 -2.85
CA LYS A 26 14.30 12.77 -1.45
C LYS A 26 14.47 14.25 -1.10
N ILE A 27 15.61 14.85 -1.48
CA ILE A 27 15.89 16.28 -1.23
C ILE A 27 14.91 17.19 -1.97
N LEU A 28 14.60 16.87 -3.22
CA LEU A 28 13.67 17.66 -4.03
C LEU A 28 12.22 17.52 -3.54
N ILE A 29 11.80 16.31 -3.20
CA ILE A 29 10.45 16.03 -2.71
C ILE A 29 10.19 16.70 -1.35
N ARG A 30 11.18 16.72 -0.45
CA ARG A 30 11.06 17.42 0.85
C ARG A 30 10.76 18.92 0.73
N LYS A 31 11.05 19.52 -0.42
CA LYS A 31 10.77 20.95 -0.69
C LYS A 31 9.35 21.21 -1.19
N ILE A 32 8.57 20.14 -1.44
CA ILE A 32 7.21 20.27 -1.97
C ILE A 32 6.24 20.42 -0.79
N PRO A 33 5.47 21.51 -0.71
CA PRO A 33 4.49 21.71 0.36
C PRO A 33 3.45 20.58 0.41
N GLY A 34 3.07 20.13 1.60
CA GLY A 34 2.07 19.09 1.79
C GLY A 34 2.54 17.67 1.51
N ILE A 35 3.82 17.48 1.14
CA ILE A 35 4.41 16.16 0.94
C ILE A 35 5.57 15.97 1.92
N SER A 36 5.55 14.84 2.61
CA SER A 36 6.63 14.45 3.50
C SER A 36 7.42 13.27 2.92
N VAL A 37 8.68 13.13 3.33
CA VAL A 37 9.52 11.97 3.02
C VAL A 37 9.84 11.27 4.33
N LEU A 38 9.58 9.97 4.39
CA LEU A 38 9.93 9.15 5.54
C LEU A 38 11.43 9.18 5.77
N ASP A 39 11.82 9.50 7.00
CA ASP A 39 13.19 9.49 7.45
C ASP A 39 13.26 8.82 8.82
N LEU A 40 13.78 7.61 8.84
CA LEU A 40 13.90 6.81 10.05
C LEU A 40 15.14 7.16 10.89
N SER A 41 16.04 7.99 10.38
CA SER A 41 17.25 8.41 11.09
C SER A 41 16.96 9.15 12.40
N ALA A 42 15.76 9.75 12.49
CA ALA A 42 15.31 10.45 13.69
C ALA A 42 14.65 9.52 14.74
N PHE A 43 14.43 8.24 14.42
CA PHE A 43 13.74 7.30 15.32
C PHE A 43 14.73 6.35 15.99
N PRO A 44 14.81 6.34 17.34
CA PRO A 44 15.64 5.38 18.07
C PRO A 44 15.23 3.93 17.74
N GLY A 45 16.21 3.07 17.52
CA GLY A 45 15.98 1.65 17.24
C GLY A 45 15.95 1.26 15.77
N PHE A 46 15.95 2.21 14.82
CA PHE A 46 16.15 1.95 13.41
C PHE A 46 17.58 2.30 13.01
N SER A 47 18.37 1.27 12.71
CA SER A 47 19.78 1.46 12.34
C SER A 47 19.99 1.76 10.87
N ASN A 48 19.14 1.22 10.00
CA ASN A 48 19.26 1.34 8.55
C ASN A 48 17.90 1.35 7.85
N MET A 49 17.84 2.09 6.74
CA MET A 49 16.72 2.11 5.81
C MET A 49 17.26 1.88 4.39
N ASP A 50 16.54 1.08 3.60
CA ASP A 50 16.91 0.90 2.19
C ASP A 50 16.87 2.26 1.47
N PRO A 51 18.01 2.77 0.97
CA PRO A 51 18.07 4.06 0.30
C PRO A 51 17.26 4.12 -0.98
N LEU A 52 16.98 2.97 -1.60
CA LEU A 52 16.25 2.84 -2.87
C LEU A 52 14.74 2.75 -2.69
N ARG A 53 14.25 2.63 -1.45
CA ARG A 53 12.84 2.69 -1.11
C ARG A 53 12.50 4.09 -0.60
N VAL A 54 11.85 4.88 -1.44
CA VAL A 54 11.48 6.27 -1.13
C VAL A 54 10.02 6.30 -0.75
N THR A 55 9.73 6.35 0.55
CA THR A 55 8.37 6.46 1.06
C THR A 55 8.01 7.93 1.27
N ILE A 56 6.90 8.35 0.68
CA ILE A 56 6.37 9.70 0.76
C ILE A 56 4.97 9.69 1.39
N GLY A 57 4.71 10.68 2.24
CA GLY A 57 3.39 10.90 2.83
C GLY A 57 2.66 12.02 2.09
N VAL A 58 1.37 11.79 1.80
CA VAL A 58 0.54 12.68 0.99
C VAL A 58 -0.71 13.19 1.72
N TRP A 59 -0.94 12.75 2.95
CA TRP A 59 -2.14 13.06 3.74
C TRP A 59 -2.39 14.55 3.95
N GLN A 60 -1.36 15.38 3.95
CA GLN A 60 -1.50 16.84 4.10
C GLN A 60 -2.14 17.50 2.88
N LEU A 61 -2.17 16.82 1.73
CA LEU A 61 -2.89 17.26 0.54
C LEU A 61 -4.39 16.97 0.62
N GLY A 62 -4.86 16.31 1.69
CA GLY A 62 -6.24 15.84 1.80
C GLY A 62 -6.57 14.69 0.85
N LEU A 63 -5.55 14.01 0.35
CA LEU A 63 -5.66 12.86 -0.55
C LEU A 63 -5.16 11.60 0.14
N SER A 64 -5.78 10.46 -0.21
CA SER A 64 -5.22 9.16 0.11
C SER A 64 -4.06 8.81 -0.84
N GLY A 65 -3.17 7.91 -0.38
CA GLY A 65 -2.15 7.36 -1.27
C GLY A 65 -2.76 6.67 -2.50
N PHE A 66 -3.93 6.04 -2.37
CA PHE A 66 -4.65 5.41 -3.48
C PHE A 66 -5.07 6.42 -4.55
N GLN A 67 -5.64 7.54 -4.14
CA GLN A 67 -6.03 8.63 -5.06
C GLN A 67 -4.81 9.25 -5.76
N VAL A 68 -3.72 9.47 -5.02
CA VAL A 68 -2.48 9.99 -5.61
C VAL A 68 -1.87 8.98 -6.56
N ASN A 69 -1.90 7.68 -6.22
CA ASN A 69 -1.44 6.62 -7.12
C ASN A 69 -2.21 6.63 -8.44
N GLU A 70 -3.54 6.72 -8.40
CA GLU A 70 -4.37 6.75 -9.60
C GLU A 70 -4.00 7.94 -10.51
N ILE A 71 -3.79 9.13 -9.94
CA ILE A 71 -3.39 10.31 -10.71
C ILE A 71 -1.99 10.15 -11.29
N LEU A 72 -1.02 9.65 -10.50
CA LEU A 72 0.35 9.47 -10.96
C LEU A 72 0.47 8.41 -12.05
N ASP A 73 -0.30 7.33 -11.95
CA ASP A 73 -0.31 6.26 -12.95
C ASP A 73 -0.95 6.73 -14.25
N ASN A 74 -2.19 7.25 -14.18
CA ASN A 74 -2.95 7.66 -15.37
C ASN A 74 -2.32 8.83 -16.12
N ASP A 75 -1.83 9.85 -15.40
CA ASP A 75 -1.35 11.10 -16.02
C ASP A 75 0.14 11.06 -16.36
N LEU A 76 0.95 10.30 -15.60
CA LEU A 76 2.40 10.36 -15.67
C LEU A 76 3.08 9.00 -15.86
N GLY A 77 2.35 7.90 -15.82
CA GLY A 77 2.91 6.55 -15.89
C GLY A 77 3.91 6.26 -14.75
N ILE A 78 3.62 6.78 -13.56
CA ILE A 78 4.42 6.55 -12.36
C ILE A 78 3.66 5.61 -11.44
N ILE A 79 4.18 4.40 -11.26
CA ILE A 79 3.57 3.33 -10.50
C ILE A 79 4.36 3.13 -9.21
N PRO A 80 3.81 3.45 -8.03
CA PRO A 80 4.41 3.11 -6.76
C PRO A 80 4.44 1.60 -6.52
N GLU A 81 5.44 1.13 -5.78
CA GLU A 81 5.52 -0.28 -5.38
C GLU A 81 4.53 -0.63 -4.27
N LEU A 82 4.37 0.27 -3.30
CA LEU A 82 3.43 0.12 -2.18
C LEU A 82 2.58 1.38 -2.06
N VAL A 83 1.31 1.20 -1.76
CA VAL A 83 0.38 2.29 -1.51
C VAL A 83 -0.39 2.02 -0.22
N SER A 84 -0.61 3.05 0.57
CA SER A 84 -1.45 3.01 1.77
C SER A 84 -2.41 4.19 1.79
N THR A 85 -3.25 4.25 2.81
CA THR A 85 -4.17 5.39 2.98
C THR A 85 -3.44 6.73 3.02
N ASN A 86 -2.25 6.80 3.64
CA ASN A 86 -1.56 8.06 3.92
C ASN A 86 -0.26 8.26 3.15
N SER A 87 0.26 7.21 2.51
CA SER A 87 1.59 7.22 1.93
C SER A 87 1.72 6.28 0.74
N MET A 88 2.80 6.44 0.02
CA MET A 88 3.23 5.51 -1.02
C MET A 88 4.74 5.32 -0.97
N THR A 89 5.21 4.17 -1.42
CA THR A 89 6.63 3.84 -1.53
C THR A 89 7.01 3.64 -2.98
N LEU A 90 8.02 4.35 -3.41
CA LEU A 90 8.61 4.28 -4.74
C LEU A 90 9.88 3.44 -4.68
N ALA A 91 10.06 2.54 -5.63
CA ALA A 91 11.25 1.73 -5.78
C ALA A 91 12.17 2.35 -6.86
N PHE A 92 13.40 2.61 -6.48
CA PHE A 92 14.45 3.02 -7.41
C PHE A 92 15.26 1.79 -7.81
N SER A 93 15.54 1.65 -9.09
CA SER A 93 16.31 0.54 -9.66
C SER A 93 17.43 1.05 -10.55
N GLN A 94 18.29 0.15 -11.01
CA GLN A 94 19.35 0.49 -11.96
C GLN A 94 18.84 1.13 -13.27
N GLY A 95 17.57 0.87 -13.63
CA GLY A 95 16.93 1.53 -14.78
C GLY A 95 16.38 2.93 -14.49
N THR A 96 16.47 3.42 -13.24
CA THR A 96 15.99 4.76 -12.89
C THR A 96 16.95 5.81 -13.41
N THR A 97 16.42 6.80 -14.14
CA THR A 97 17.20 7.91 -14.74
C THR A 97 16.86 9.24 -14.08
N GLY A 98 17.68 10.27 -14.38
CA GLY A 98 17.39 11.64 -13.95
C GLY A 98 16.05 12.17 -14.49
N GLU A 99 15.64 11.76 -15.68
CA GLU A 99 14.36 12.13 -16.29
C GLU A 99 13.18 11.54 -15.50
N HIS A 100 13.31 10.29 -15.02
CA HIS A 100 12.30 9.68 -14.16
C HIS A 100 12.14 10.46 -12.85
N VAL A 101 13.26 10.91 -12.25
CA VAL A 101 13.23 11.76 -11.05
C VAL A 101 12.56 13.11 -11.32
N GLN A 102 12.90 13.75 -12.43
CA GLN A 102 12.28 15.03 -12.81
C GLN A 102 10.78 14.89 -13.04
N ARG A 103 10.35 13.84 -13.74
CA ARG A 103 8.93 13.54 -13.97
C ARG A 103 8.18 13.33 -12.66
N LEU A 104 8.74 12.55 -11.74
CA LEU A 104 8.17 12.33 -10.40
C LEU A 104 8.04 13.65 -9.63
N VAL A 105 9.11 14.43 -9.54
CA VAL A 105 9.13 15.70 -8.80
C VAL A 105 8.14 16.71 -9.39
N SER A 106 8.08 16.79 -10.72
CA SER A 106 7.13 17.68 -11.41
C SER A 106 5.68 17.28 -11.18
N GLY A 107 5.38 15.98 -11.24
CA GLY A 107 4.05 15.45 -10.93
C GLY A 107 3.62 15.73 -9.49
N LEU A 108 4.51 15.50 -8.54
CA LEU A 108 4.23 15.78 -7.13
C LEU A 108 4.05 17.28 -6.85
N LYS A 109 4.79 18.16 -7.53
CA LYS A 109 4.59 19.60 -7.45
C LYS A 109 3.21 20.00 -7.98
N HIS A 110 2.84 19.49 -9.15
CA HIS A 110 1.53 19.75 -9.73
C HIS A 110 0.39 19.31 -8.79
N LEU A 111 0.51 18.14 -8.18
CA LEU A 111 -0.44 17.67 -7.17
C LEU A 111 -0.49 18.60 -5.96
N SER A 112 0.66 19.03 -5.45
CA SER A 112 0.73 19.97 -4.33
C SER A 112 0.05 21.30 -4.67
N GLU A 113 0.32 21.89 -5.83
CA GLU A 113 -0.30 23.14 -6.29
C GLU A 113 -1.82 22.99 -6.42
N LYS A 114 -2.29 21.88 -6.99
CA LYS A 114 -3.70 21.62 -7.24
C LYS A 114 -4.52 21.41 -5.97
N PHE A 115 -3.96 20.70 -4.98
CA PHE A 115 -4.69 20.22 -3.82
C PHE A 115 -4.37 20.95 -2.51
N SER A 116 -3.21 21.58 -2.37
CA SER A 116 -2.89 22.37 -1.15
C SER A 116 -3.84 23.56 -0.94
N ALA A 117 -4.35 24.15 -2.01
CA ALA A 117 -5.29 25.28 -1.93
C ALA A 117 -6.71 24.86 -1.52
N VAL A 118 -7.08 23.60 -1.76
CA VAL A 118 -8.47 23.12 -1.56
C VAL A 118 -8.66 22.51 -0.16
N ASN A 119 -7.60 21.95 0.45
CA ASN A 119 -7.70 21.08 1.62
C ASN A 119 -7.01 21.63 2.89
N CYS A 120 -6.90 22.94 3.03
CA CYS A 120 -6.35 23.54 4.25
C CYS A 120 -7.27 23.23 5.46
N GLY A 121 -7.14 22.04 6.03
CA GLY A 121 -7.90 21.58 7.20
C GLY A 121 -8.36 20.13 7.19
N ASN A 122 -8.36 19.45 6.07
CA ASN A 122 -8.82 18.06 5.95
C ASN A 122 -7.67 17.10 5.70
N ALA A 123 -6.71 17.03 6.62
CA ALA A 123 -5.73 15.95 6.58
C ALA A 123 -6.44 14.58 6.64
N VAL A 124 -6.16 13.68 5.72
CA VAL A 124 -6.64 12.31 5.79
C VAL A 124 -5.98 11.63 6.98
N THR A 125 -6.64 11.68 8.12
CA THR A 125 -6.19 11.00 9.34
C THR A 125 -6.66 9.55 9.31
N GLY A 126 -6.05 8.73 8.48
CA GLY A 126 -6.20 7.29 8.60
C GLY A 126 -5.50 6.82 9.86
N LYS A 127 -6.22 6.29 10.84
CA LYS A 127 -5.60 5.54 11.91
C LYS A 127 -4.91 4.33 11.28
N ALA A 128 -3.58 4.39 11.20
CA ALA A 128 -2.78 3.28 10.71
C ALA A 128 -2.77 2.20 11.78
N ARG A 129 -3.83 1.39 11.78
CA ARG A 129 -3.79 0.08 12.30
C ARG A 129 -5.06 -0.59 12.37
N PRO A 130 -5.06 -1.48 11.65
CA PRO A 130 -6.32 -1.91 11.23
C PRO A 130 -6.87 -3.02 12.01
N TYR A 131 -6.20 -4.01 12.27
CA TYR A 131 -6.79 -5.23 12.79
C TYR A 131 -5.82 -5.95 13.73
N ASP A 132 -6.37 -6.67 14.67
CA ASP A 132 -5.60 -7.63 15.45
C ASP A 132 -5.28 -8.82 14.52
N VAL A 133 -4.22 -9.55 14.82
CA VAL A 133 -3.91 -10.79 14.09
C VAL A 133 -5.13 -11.72 14.21
N PRO A 134 -5.78 -12.08 13.10
CA PRO A 134 -6.95 -12.93 13.16
C PRO A 134 -6.64 -14.29 13.78
N LEU A 135 -7.59 -14.84 14.53
CA LEU A 135 -7.47 -16.19 15.06
C LEU A 135 -7.76 -17.20 13.93
N MET A 136 -6.85 -18.14 13.72
CA MET A 136 -7.06 -19.24 12.78
C MET A 136 -8.00 -20.27 13.43
N SER A 137 -9.19 -20.44 12.88
CA SER A 137 -10.20 -21.42 13.33
C SER A 137 -10.12 -22.73 12.54
N LEU A 138 -9.83 -22.66 11.25
CA LEU A 138 -9.62 -23.80 10.37
C LEU A 138 -8.23 -23.73 9.78
N ASN A 139 -7.52 -24.86 9.69
CA ASN A 139 -6.26 -24.85 8.94
C ASN A 139 -6.53 -24.67 7.43
N PRO A 140 -5.50 -24.33 6.61
CA PRO A 140 -5.69 -24.04 5.18
C PRO A 140 -6.35 -25.18 4.39
N ARG A 141 -6.04 -26.44 4.74
CA ARG A 141 -6.65 -27.60 4.09
C ARG A 141 -8.14 -27.72 4.46
N GLU A 142 -8.47 -27.60 5.72
CA GLU A 142 -9.87 -27.63 6.19
C GLU A 142 -10.68 -26.52 5.57
N ALA A 143 -10.16 -25.28 5.55
CA ALA A 143 -10.81 -24.14 4.95
C ALA A 143 -11.01 -24.30 3.43
N PHE A 144 -10.06 -24.96 2.74
CA PHE A 144 -10.17 -25.22 1.31
C PHE A 144 -11.33 -26.16 0.98
N PHE A 145 -11.47 -27.26 1.75
CA PHE A 145 -12.50 -28.28 1.53
C PHE A 145 -13.82 -28.00 2.24
N ALA A 146 -13.89 -26.99 3.11
CA ALA A 146 -15.12 -26.61 3.80
C ALA A 146 -16.22 -26.20 2.79
N SER A 147 -17.46 -26.56 3.10
CA SER A 147 -18.60 -25.98 2.42
C SER A 147 -18.64 -24.47 2.65
N LYS A 148 -18.93 -23.70 1.61
CA LYS A 148 -18.90 -22.24 1.66
C LYS A 148 -20.27 -21.64 1.37
N THR A 149 -20.53 -20.46 1.92
CA THR A 149 -21.75 -19.69 1.65
C THR A 149 -21.42 -18.22 1.58
N ARG A 150 -22.25 -17.46 0.85
CA ARG A 150 -22.16 -15.99 0.85
C ARG A 150 -22.95 -15.44 2.04
N MET A 151 -22.36 -14.50 2.75
CA MET A 151 -22.98 -13.78 3.86
C MET A 151 -22.82 -12.29 3.62
N LYS A 152 -23.79 -11.48 4.06
CA LYS A 152 -23.70 -10.03 3.93
C LYS A 152 -22.51 -9.52 4.74
N PHE A 153 -21.76 -8.61 4.17
CA PHE A 153 -20.53 -8.05 4.76
C PHE A 153 -20.67 -7.68 6.23
N LYS A 154 -21.72 -6.94 6.57
CA LYS A 154 -21.99 -6.47 7.94
C LYS A 154 -22.36 -7.57 8.93
N ASP A 155 -22.74 -8.73 8.46
CA ASP A 155 -23.20 -9.85 9.30
C ASP A 155 -22.09 -10.90 9.50
N CYS A 156 -20.88 -10.68 8.89
CA CYS A 156 -19.79 -11.67 8.88
C CYS A 156 -18.91 -11.67 10.13
N SER A 157 -19.09 -10.74 11.06
CA SER A 157 -18.26 -10.71 12.29
C SER A 157 -18.44 -11.98 13.11
N GLY A 158 -17.32 -12.62 13.47
CA GLY A 158 -17.30 -13.90 14.20
C GLY A 158 -17.33 -15.14 13.31
N GLU A 159 -17.65 -15.01 12.02
CA GLU A 159 -17.67 -16.12 11.07
C GLU A 159 -16.25 -16.47 10.58
N VAL A 160 -16.08 -17.66 10.01
CA VAL A 160 -14.81 -18.12 9.48
C VAL A 160 -14.69 -17.75 7.99
N CYS A 161 -13.67 -16.99 7.65
CA CYS A 161 -13.44 -16.52 6.28
C CYS A 161 -13.19 -17.69 5.32
N GLY A 162 -13.82 -17.65 4.16
CA GLY A 162 -13.70 -18.68 3.11
C GLY A 162 -12.97 -18.22 1.85
N GLU A 163 -12.51 -16.98 1.81
CA GLU A 163 -11.79 -16.37 0.68
C GLU A 163 -10.63 -15.50 1.17
N SER A 164 -9.73 -15.11 0.26
CA SER A 164 -8.66 -14.17 0.60
C SER A 164 -9.11 -12.74 0.29
N LEU A 165 -9.03 -11.86 1.27
CA LEU A 165 -9.38 -10.45 1.12
C LEU A 165 -8.09 -9.61 1.21
N CYS A 166 -7.58 -9.21 0.04
CA CYS A 166 -6.29 -8.54 -0.10
C CYS A 166 -6.49 -7.12 -0.63
N PRO A 167 -6.31 -6.10 0.19
CA PRO A 167 -6.20 -4.73 -0.32
C PRO A 167 -5.05 -4.58 -1.30
N TYR A 168 -5.31 -3.96 -2.44
CA TYR A 168 -4.30 -3.74 -3.48
C TYR A 168 -4.24 -2.27 -3.88
N PRO A 169 -3.03 -1.74 -4.11
CA PRO A 169 -1.72 -2.25 -3.74
C PRO A 169 -1.50 -2.28 -2.22
N PRO A 170 -0.63 -3.12 -1.65
CA PRO A 170 0.32 -4.07 -2.26
C PRO A 170 -0.19 -5.51 -2.40
N GLY A 171 -1.40 -5.83 -1.98
CA GLY A 171 -1.92 -7.18 -2.05
C GLY A 171 -1.57 -8.03 -0.82
N ILE A 172 -1.41 -7.42 0.35
CA ILE A 172 -1.22 -8.13 1.62
C ILE A 172 -2.59 -8.53 2.16
N PRO A 173 -2.84 -9.83 2.41
CA PRO A 173 -4.12 -10.27 2.92
C PRO A 173 -4.46 -9.65 4.28
N VAL A 174 -5.67 -9.15 4.41
CA VAL A 174 -6.28 -8.76 5.69
C VAL A 174 -6.94 -9.97 6.34
N LEU A 175 -7.53 -10.81 5.51
CA LEU A 175 -8.14 -12.08 5.90
C LEU A 175 -7.78 -13.16 4.89
N VAL A 176 -7.50 -14.35 5.39
CA VAL A 176 -7.28 -15.56 4.59
C VAL A 176 -8.29 -16.64 4.96
N PRO A 177 -8.53 -17.65 4.08
CA PRO A 177 -9.43 -18.74 4.41
C PRO A 177 -9.04 -19.45 5.70
N GLY A 178 -10.02 -19.65 6.60
CA GLY A 178 -9.83 -20.29 7.89
C GLY A 178 -9.68 -19.32 9.08
N GLU A 179 -9.50 -18.04 8.84
CA GLU A 179 -9.42 -17.01 9.88
C GLU A 179 -10.78 -16.54 10.32
N VAL A 180 -10.92 -16.21 11.62
CA VAL A 180 -12.15 -15.61 12.16
C VAL A 180 -12.20 -14.14 11.75
N ILE A 181 -13.30 -13.75 11.14
CA ILE A 181 -13.55 -12.38 10.69
C ILE A 181 -13.83 -11.51 11.93
N THR A 182 -13.03 -10.46 12.12
CA THR A 182 -13.23 -9.49 13.21
C THR A 182 -13.88 -8.21 12.70
N GLU A 183 -14.61 -7.50 13.58
CA GLU A 183 -15.15 -6.17 13.24
C GLU A 183 -14.07 -5.21 12.77
N LYS A 184 -12.90 -5.22 13.42
CA LYS A 184 -11.77 -4.37 13.04
C LYS A 184 -11.26 -4.67 11.64
N ALA A 185 -11.26 -5.94 11.21
CA ALA A 185 -10.88 -6.32 9.86
C ALA A 185 -11.92 -5.82 8.83
N LEU A 186 -13.20 -5.93 9.15
CA LEU A 186 -14.29 -5.41 8.31
C LEU A 186 -14.21 -3.88 8.18
N ASP A 187 -14.04 -3.16 9.29
CA ASP A 187 -13.88 -1.71 9.30
C ASP A 187 -12.70 -1.26 8.45
N TYR A 188 -11.58 -1.98 8.54
CA TYR A 188 -10.39 -1.67 7.75
C TYR A 188 -10.61 -1.88 6.26
N LEU A 189 -11.21 -3.00 5.86
CA LEU A 189 -11.55 -3.26 4.46
C LEU A 189 -12.48 -2.18 3.90
N GLN A 190 -13.47 -1.75 4.69
CA GLN A 190 -14.39 -0.70 4.30
C GLN A 190 -13.71 0.66 4.18
N GLN A 191 -12.79 1.00 5.10
CA GLN A 191 -12.01 2.22 5.04
C GLN A 191 -11.13 2.26 3.78
N ILE A 192 -10.42 1.17 3.47
CA ILE A 192 -9.59 1.11 2.25
C ILE A 192 -10.44 1.32 1.01
N LYS A 193 -11.57 0.65 0.90
CA LYS A 193 -12.50 0.83 -0.22
C LYS A 193 -12.99 2.27 -0.32
N GLY A 194 -13.35 2.88 0.81
CA GLY A 194 -13.78 4.28 0.88
C GLY A 194 -12.70 5.29 0.45
N HIS A 195 -11.43 4.91 0.55
CA HIS A 195 -10.29 5.72 0.10
C HIS A 195 -9.81 5.40 -1.33
N GLY A 196 -10.54 4.56 -2.07
CA GLY A 196 -10.22 4.22 -3.45
C GLY A 196 -9.30 3.01 -3.62
N GLY A 197 -9.05 2.24 -2.56
CA GLY A 197 -8.32 0.98 -2.66
C GLY A 197 -9.19 -0.16 -3.19
N TYR A 198 -8.57 -1.11 -3.89
CA TYR A 198 -9.23 -2.30 -4.42
C TYR A 198 -9.04 -3.48 -3.47
N ILE A 199 -10.02 -4.37 -3.41
CA ILE A 199 -9.90 -5.63 -2.66
C ILE A 199 -9.82 -6.78 -3.66
N VAL A 200 -8.64 -7.36 -3.78
CA VAL A 200 -8.37 -8.50 -4.66
C VAL A 200 -8.65 -9.80 -3.91
N GLY A 201 -9.12 -10.81 -4.64
CA GLY A 201 -9.43 -12.13 -4.09
C GLY A 201 -10.84 -12.26 -3.52
N ALA A 202 -11.57 -11.15 -3.34
CA ALA A 202 -12.98 -11.18 -2.99
C ALA A 202 -13.83 -11.72 -4.14
N ALA A 203 -14.75 -12.62 -3.84
CA ALA A 203 -15.75 -13.09 -4.82
C ALA A 203 -16.75 -12.00 -5.20
N ASP A 204 -16.94 -11.01 -4.33
CA ASP A 204 -17.70 -9.79 -4.59
C ASP A 204 -16.79 -8.57 -4.46
N PRO A 205 -16.35 -7.96 -5.57
CA PRO A 205 -15.49 -6.77 -5.56
C PRO A 205 -16.13 -5.56 -4.86
N GLN A 206 -17.45 -5.54 -4.74
CA GLN A 206 -18.17 -4.48 -4.05
C GLN A 206 -18.21 -4.68 -2.54
N LEU A 207 -17.80 -5.86 -2.05
CA LEU A 207 -17.87 -6.22 -0.63
C LEU A 207 -19.28 -6.06 -0.01
N ASP A 208 -20.34 -6.27 -0.78
CA ASP A 208 -21.67 -6.38 -0.20
C ASP A 208 -21.83 -7.72 0.53
N TYR A 209 -21.07 -8.72 0.07
CA TYR A 209 -21.01 -10.08 0.61
C TYR A 209 -19.57 -10.56 0.76
N ILE A 210 -19.36 -11.44 1.74
CA ILE A 210 -18.12 -12.20 1.93
C ILE A 210 -18.46 -13.69 1.86
N VAL A 211 -17.55 -14.48 1.29
CA VAL A 211 -17.63 -15.94 1.34
C VAL A 211 -17.11 -16.42 2.70
N VAL A 212 -17.93 -17.17 3.44
CA VAL A 212 -17.59 -17.76 4.72
C VAL A 212 -17.63 -19.28 4.66
N CYS A 213 -16.80 -19.95 5.48
CA CYS A 213 -16.83 -21.38 5.65
C CYS A 213 -18.02 -21.75 6.56
N LYS A 214 -18.80 -22.79 6.17
CA LYS A 214 -19.79 -23.37 7.07
C LYS A 214 -19.03 -24.23 8.09
N THR A 215 -19.04 -23.82 9.34
CA THR A 215 -18.58 -24.62 10.47
C THR A 215 -19.76 -25.42 10.97
N SER A 216 -19.63 -26.76 11.00
CA SER A 216 -20.61 -27.62 11.67
C SER A 216 -20.49 -27.33 13.17
N HIS A 217 -21.48 -26.69 13.77
CA HIS A 217 -21.65 -26.61 15.19
C HIS A 217 -22.09 -27.94 15.75
#